data_6a59e74875f2033edfd42f9b86b0f0e1
#
_entry.id   6a59e74875f2033edfd42f9b86b0f0e1
#
_cell.length_a   1.000
_cell.length_b   1.000
_cell.length_c   1.000
_cell.angle_alpha   90.00
_cell.angle_beta   90.00
_cell.angle_gamma   90.00
#
_symmetry.space_group_name_H-M   'P 1'
#
loop_
_entity.id
_entity.type
_entity.pdbx_description
1 polymer ?
#
loop_
_entity_poly.entity_id
_entity_poly.type
_entity_poly.pdbx_seq_one_letter_code
_entity_poly.pdbx_strand_id
1 'polypeptide(L)'
;IIGDEAHAQIADMTGAMPDVVVACVGGGSNAMGMFSGFVDEPGTRLVGVEPAGGAAIGRGVPGVVHGMRSNLMQDEVGQVEEALSISAGLDYPGVGPEHSYLASIGRAEYPSVTDDEVVEGFQLLSQTEGIIPALECAHAVAWISREAHAMQGQTVLMNLSGRGDKDVAQMMDILADRI
;
A
#
# COMPACT_ATOMS: atom_id res chain seq x y z
N ILE A 1 -4.92 -17.08 0.55
CA ILE A 1 -6.30 -17.16 1.11
C ILE A 1 -7.05 -15.84 0.86
N ILE A 2 -6.53 -14.67 1.33
CA ILE A 2 -7.24 -13.39 1.19
C ILE A 2 -7.50 -13.06 -0.28
N GLY A 3 -6.50 -13.19 -1.13
CA GLY A 3 -6.64 -12.95 -2.57
C GLY A 3 -7.62 -13.91 -3.23
N ASP A 4 -7.57 -15.19 -2.88
CA ASP A 4 -8.49 -16.21 -3.43
C ASP A 4 -9.94 -15.93 -3.04
N GLU A 5 -10.18 -15.59 -1.77
CA GLU A 5 -11.51 -15.23 -1.28
C GLU A 5 -12.02 -13.94 -1.92
N ALA A 6 -11.17 -12.91 -1.98
CA ALA A 6 -11.51 -11.62 -2.58
C ALA A 6 -11.82 -11.74 -4.08
N HIS A 7 -11.10 -12.59 -4.81
CA HIS A 7 -11.36 -12.88 -6.22
C HIS A 7 -12.75 -13.46 -6.44
N ALA A 8 -13.13 -14.47 -5.65
CA ALA A 8 -14.46 -15.07 -5.73
C ALA A 8 -15.55 -14.08 -5.32
N GLN A 9 -15.35 -13.35 -4.21
CA GLN A 9 -16.32 -12.40 -3.67
C GLN A 9 -16.58 -11.22 -4.61
N ILE A 10 -15.54 -10.63 -5.21
CA ILE A 10 -15.73 -9.49 -6.11
C ILE A 10 -16.48 -9.91 -7.38
N ALA A 11 -16.22 -11.10 -7.90
CA ALA A 11 -16.96 -11.65 -9.04
C ALA A 11 -18.45 -11.85 -8.71
N ASP A 12 -18.74 -12.38 -7.52
CA ASP A 12 -20.12 -12.56 -7.07
C ASP A 12 -20.85 -11.22 -6.84
N MET A 13 -20.14 -10.21 -6.33
CA MET A 13 -20.73 -8.90 -6.01
C MET A 13 -20.99 -8.02 -7.24
N THR A 14 -20.08 -8.06 -8.21
CA THR A 14 -20.09 -7.11 -9.35
C THR A 14 -20.34 -7.76 -10.70
N GLY A 15 -20.22 -9.08 -10.79
CA GLY A 15 -20.29 -9.82 -12.04
C GLY A 15 -19.02 -9.74 -12.90
N ALA A 16 -17.95 -9.10 -12.41
CA ALA A 16 -16.69 -8.90 -13.15
C ALA A 16 -15.49 -8.84 -12.21
N MET A 17 -14.28 -8.94 -12.76
CA MET A 17 -13.05 -8.64 -12.02
C MET A 17 -12.88 -7.13 -11.83
N PRO A 18 -12.21 -6.69 -10.75
CA PRO A 18 -11.96 -5.27 -10.52
C PRO A 18 -10.96 -4.73 -11.54
N ASP A 19 -11.11 -3.45 -11.88
CA ASP A 19 -10.15 -2.76 -12.75
C ASP A 19 -8.81 -2.53 -12.02
N VAL A 20 -8.88 -2.29 -10.70
CA VAL A 20 -7.71 -1.99 -9.88
C VAL A 20 -7.79 -2.72 -8.53
N VAL A 21 -6.71 -3.38 -8.14
CA VAL A 21 -6.50 -3.93 -6.78
C VAL A 21 -5.42 -3.11 -6.09
N VAL A 22 -5.72 -2.57 -4.90
CA VAL A 22 -4.83 -1.68 -4.16
C VAL A 22 -4.54 -2.23 -2.77
N ALA A 23 -3.28 -2.17 -2.36
CA ALA A 23 -2.86 -2.48 -0.99
C ALA A 23 -1.67 -1.61 -0.57
N CYS A 24 -1.51 -1.33 0.73
CA CYS A 24 -0.31 -0.68 1.25
C CYS A 24 0.87 -1.66 1.27
N VAL A 25 2.08 -1.13 1.09
CA VAL A 25 3.32 -1.91 1.02
C VAL A 25 4.40 -1.30 1.91
N GLY A 26 4.79 -2.07 2.95
CA GLY A 26 6.07 -1.97 3.64
C GLY A 26 6.88 -3.20 3.28
N GLY A 27 6.97 -4.23 4.15
CA GLY A 27 7.47 -5.55 3.75
C GLY A 27 6.64 -6.23 2.66
N GLY A 28 5.34 -5.91 2.57
CA GLY A 28 4.45 -6.26 1.46
C GLY A 28 3.65 -7.55 1.63
N SER A 29 3.68 -8.17 2.78
CA SER A 29 3.00 -9.45 3.03
C SER A 29 1.48 -9.38 2.80
N ASN A 30 0.81 -8.32 3.28
CA ASN A 30 -0.62 -8.13 3.04
C ASN A 30 -0.94 -7.92 1.56
N ALA A 31 -0.14 -7.10 0.87
CA ALA A 31 -0.31 -6.83 -0.55
C ALA A 31 -0.08 -8.09 -1.39
N MET A 32 0.94 -8.89 -1.08
CA MET A 32 1.19 -10.14 -1.79
C MET A 32 0.05 -11.14 -1.59
N GLY A 33 -0.48 -11.23 -0.36
CA GLY A 33 -1.65 -12.06 -0.06
C GLY A 33 -2.89 -11.66 -0.85
N MET A 34 -3.07 -10.37 -1.11
CA MET A 34 -4.15 -9.84 -1.94
C MET A 34 -3.87 -10.04 -3.44
N PHE A 35 -2.66 -9.67 -3.89
CA PHE A 35 -2.27 -9.73 -5.31
C PHE A 35 -2.24 -11.15 -5.86
N SER A 36 -1.94 -12.16 -5.01
CA SER A 36 -1.90 -13.56 -5.44
C SER A 36 -3.20 -14.05 -6.07
N GLY A 37 -4.35 -13.48 -5.67
CA GLY A 37 -5.63 -13.80 -6.29
C GLY A 37 -5.86 -13.14 -7.66
N PHE A 38 -5.05 -12.13 -8.02
CA PHE A 38 -5.27 -11.32 -9.22
C PHE A 38 -4.05 -11.22 -10.13
N VAL A 39 -2.94 -11.88 -9.80
CA VAL A 39 -1.70 -11.79 -10.56
C VAL A 39 -1.86 -12.30 -12.00
N ASP A 40 -2.73 -13.30 -12.19
CA ASP A 40 -3.03 -13.91 -13.49
C ASP A 40 -4.20 -13.22 -14.23
N GLU A 41 -4.78 -12.14 -13.66
CA GLU A 41 -5.85 -11.36 -14.28
C GLU A 41 -5.25 -10.16 -15.06
N PRO A 42 -5.03 -10.28 -16.38
CA PRO A 42 -4.30 -9.26 -17.14
C PRO A 42 -5.06 -7.93 -17.27
N GLY A 43 -6.38 -7.94 -17.08
CA GLY A 43 -7.24 -6.76 -17.10
C GLY A 43 -7.23 -5.97 -15.79
N THR A 44 -6.72 -6.57 -14.70
CA THR A 44 -6.68 -5.95 -13.37
C THR A 44 -5.32 -5.32 -13.11
N ARG A 45 -5.28 -4.01 -12.84
CA ARG A 45 -4.06 -3.32 -12.37
C ARG A 45 -3.79 -3.70 -10.91
N LEU A 46 -2.53 -3.96 -10.58
CA LEU A 46 -2.08 -4.19 -9.19
C LEU A 46 -1.28 -2.99 -8.72
N VAL A 47 -1.69 -2.39 -7.62
CA VAL A 47 -1.08 -1.16 -7.08
C VAL A 47 -0.68 -1.35 -5.63
N GLY A 48 0.62 -1.36 -5.38
CA GLY A 48 1.22 -1.41 -4.05
C GLY A 48 1.64 -0.01 -3.59
N VAL A 49 0.92 0.58 -2.64
CA VAL A 49 1.20 1.94 -2.20
C VAL A 49 2.25 1.96 -1.11
N GLU A 50 3.40 2.58 -1.40
CA GLU A 50 4.52 2.73 -0.47
C GLU A 50 4.46 4.07 0.30
N PRO A 51 5.01 4.16 1.53
CA PRO A 51 5.25 5.45 2.17
C PRO A 51 6.38 6.20 1.46
N ALA A 52 6.26 7.50 1.25
CA ALA A 52 7.29 8.29 0.55
C ALA A 52 8.67 8.24 1.23
N GLY A 53 8.69 8.12 2.58
CA GLY A 53 9.92 8.00 3.35
C GLY A 53 10.49 6.58 3.45
N GLY A 54 9.77 5.56 2.95
CA GLY A 54 10.15 4.14 3.00
C GLY A 54 9.89 3.39 1.70
N ALA A 55 9.89 4.07 0.54
CA ALA A 55 9.56 3.50 -0.76
C ALA A 55 10.73 2.65 -1.31
N ALA A 56 10.80 1.39 -0.88
CA ALA A 56 11.88 0.47 -1.23
C ALA A 56 11.94 0.16 -2.74
N ILE A 57 10.79 0.11 -3.43
CA ILE A 57 10.75 -0.06 -4.90
C ILE A 57 10.93 1.28 -5.60
N GLY A 58 10.25 2.33 -5.15
CA GLY A 58 10.26 3.64 -5.80
C GLY A 58 11.59 4.38 -5.69
N ARG A 59 12.35 4.20 -4.59
CA ARG A 59 13.60 4.91 -4.29
C ARG A 59 14.80 3.99 -4.10
N GLY A 60 14.56 2.75 -3.74
CA GLY A 60 15.62 1.79 -3.45
C GLY A 60 16.21 1.15 -4.70
N VAL A 61 17.23 0.36 -4.50
CA VAL A 61 17.94 -0.40 -5.54
C VAL A 61 18.05 -1.86 -5.13
N PRO A 62 18.31 -2.79 -6.08
CA PRO A 62 18.51 -4.19 -5.76
C PRO A 62 19.70 -4.40 -4.82
N GLY A 63 19.47 -5.10 -3.72
CA GLY A 63 20.49 -5.41 -2.73
C GLY A 63 20.14 -6.66 -1.94
N VAL A 64 20.79 -6.87 -0.79
CA VAL A 64 20.55 -8.01 0.11
C VAL A 64 20.26 -7.51 1.51
N VAL A 65 19.08 -7.90 2.03
CA VAL A 65 18.67 -7.60 3.41
C VAL A 65 17.95 -8.81 4.00
N HIS A 66 18.21 -9.13 5.27
CA HIS A 66 17.58 -10.27 5.98
C HIS A 66 17.66 -11.60 5.21
N GLY A 67 18.78 -11.85 4.51
CA GLY A 67 19.02 -13.10 3.77
C GLY A 67 18.28 -13.23 2.44
N MET A 68 17.60 -12.18 1.96
CA MET A 68 16.92 -12.15 0.68
C MET A 68 17.51 -11.09 -0.24
N ARG A 69 17.48 -11.35 -1.57
CA ARG A 69 17.76 -10.33 -2.58
C ARG A 69 16.45 -9.68 -3.00
N SER A 70 16.38 -8.36 -2.82
CA SER A 70 15.19 -7.57 -3.13
C SER A 70 15.57 -6.10 -3.35
N ASN A 71 14.62 -5.24 -3.62
CA ASN A 71 14.82 -3.80 -3.55
C ASN A 71 14.92 -3.36 -2.08
N LEU A 72 15.87 -2.48 -1.78
CA LEU A 72 16.00 -1.84 -0.48
C LEU A 72 16.59 -0.44 -0.61
N MET A 73 16.30 0.40 0.38
CA MET A 73 16.92 1.71 0.51
C MET A 73 18.32 1.55 1.05
N GLN A 74 19.31 1.98 0.29
CA GLN A 74 20.72 1.93 0.66
C GLN A 74 21.48 3.11 0.05
N ASP A 75 22.51 3.55 0.75
CA ASP A 75 23.42 4.59 0.31
C ASP A 75 24.40 4.11 -0.77
N GLU A 76 25.26 5.03 -1.26
CA GLU A 76 26.23 4.77 -2.31
C GLU A 76 27.28 3.71 -1.93
N VAL A 77 27.48 3.43 -0.64
CA VAL A 77 28.41 2.42 -0.14
C VAL A 77 27.72 1.12 0.28
N GLY A 78 26.40 1.03 0.05
CA GLY A 78 25.60 -0.17 0.30
C GLY A 78 25.12 -0.33 1.74
N GLN A 79 25.20 0.73 2.58
CA GLN A 79 24.60 0.71 3.91
C GLN A 79 23.09 0.94 3.78
N VAL A 80 22.31 0.17 4.55
CA VAL A 80 20.86 0.32 4.61
C VAL A 80 20.50 1.68 5.17
N GLU A 81 19.71 2.45 4.45
CA GLU A 81 19.15 3.72 4.91
C GLU A 81 17.95 3.47 5.84
N GLU A 82 17.71 4.39 6.75
CA GLU A 82 16.53 4.39 7.60
C GLU A 82 15.28 4.73 6.76
N ALA A 83 14.26 3.90 6.89
CA ALA A 83 12.95 4.21 6.36
C ALA A 83 12.18 5.03 7.40
N LEU A 84 11.40 6.01 6.96
CA LEU A 84 10.60 6.86 7.83
C LEU A 84 9.16 6.90 7.31
N SER A 85 8.22 6.61 8.18
CA SER A 85 6.79 6.68 7.90
C SER A 85 6.02 7.04 9.17
N ILE A 86 4.94 7.79 9.03
CA ILE A 86 3.96 8.00 10.08
C ILE A 86 3.37 6.66 10.59
N SER A 87 3.41 5.63 9.76
CA SER A 87 2.93 4.29 10.06
C SER A 87 4.09 3.37 10.43
N ALA A 88 4.14 2.89 11.67
CA ALA A 88 5.18 1.98 12.15
C ALA A 88 5.23 0.66 11.36
N GLY A 89 4.10 0.18 10.84
CA GLY A 89 4.03 -1.04 10.04
C GLY A 89 4.60 -0.92 8.63
N LEU A 90 4.85 0.31 8.15
CA LEU A 90 5.49 0.57 6.85
C LEU A 90 6.91 1.14 7.01
N ASP A 91 7.40 1.24 8.22
CA ASP A 91 8.74 1.74 8.54
C ASP A 91 9.79 0.63 8.35
N TYR A 92 10.01 0.27 7.09
CA TYR A 92 10.88 -0.83 6.69
C TYR A 92 11.63 -0.48 5.40
N PRO A 93 12.98 -0.55 5.38
CA PRO A 93 13.79 -0.08 4.25
C PRO A 93 13.81 -1.04 3.05
N GLY A 94 13.25 -2.22 3.18
CA GLY A 94 13.20 -3.24 2.13
C GLY A 94 11.78 -3.64 1.76
N VAL A 95 11.66 -4.58 0.82
CA VAL A 95 10.38 -5.12 0.38
C VAL A 95 10.52 -6.62 0.07
N GLY A 96 9.43 -7.37 0.10
CA GLY A 96 9.43 -8.78 -0.32
C GLY A 96 9.92 -8.98 -1.75
N PRO A 97 10.71 -10.03 -2.03
CA PRO A 97 11.29 -10.26 -3.36
C PRO A 97 10.24 -10.45 -4.46
N GLU A 98 9.07 -10.96 -4.14
CA GLU A 98 7.95 -11.06 -5.08
C GLU A 98 7.51 -9.68 -5.58
N HIS A 99 7.44 -8.67 -4.71
CA HIS A 99 7.11 -7.30 -5.12
C HIS A 99 8.18 -6.71 -6.04
N SER A 100 9.47 -6.92 -5.71
CA SER A 100 10.57 -6.53 -6.58
C SER A 100 10.49 -7.18 -7.97
N TYR A 101 10.10 -8.46 -8.00
CA TYR A 101 9.88 -9.18 -9.25
C TYR A 101 8.70 -8.61 -10.03
N LEU A 102 7.52 -8.44 -9.41
CA LEU A 102 6.33 -7.87 -10.06
C LEU A 102 6.59 -6.47 -10.62
N ALA A 103 7.34 -5.65 -9.88
CA ALA A 103 7.77 -4.34 -10.36
C ALA A 103 8.69 -4.46 -11.60
N SER A 104 9.69 -5.36 -11.55
CA SER A 104 10.68 -5.54 -12.62
C SER A 104 10.08 -5.99 -13.94
N ILE A 105 9.00 -6.74 -13.92
CA ILE A 105 8.28 -7.20 -15.11
C ILE A 105 7.10 -6.29 -15.49
N GLY A 106 6.86 -5.20 -14.75
CA GLY A 106 5.75 -4.27 -14.99
C GLY A 106 4.36 -4.84 -14.71
N ARG A 107 4.26 -5.91 -13.89
CA ARG A 107 2.95 -6.48 -13.52
C ARG A 107 2.24 -5.69 -12.43
N ALA A 108 2.98 -5.04 -11.54
CA ALA A 108 2.44 -4.19 -10.49
C ALA A 108 3.15 -2.84 -10.45
N GLU A 109 2.41 -1.82 -10.05
CA GLU A 109 2.85 -0.44 -9.90
C GLU A 109 3.08 -0.14 -8.41
N TYR A 110 4.07 0.70 -8.09
CA TYR A 110 4.40 1.03 -6.70
C TYR A 110 4.54 2.55 -6.51
N PRO A 111 3.40 3.28 -6.56
CA PRO A 111 3.40 4.70 -6.22
C PRO A 111 3.62 4.91 -4.72
N SER A 112 4.15 6.08 -4.37
CA SER A 112 4.26 6.49 -2.97
C SER A 112 3.32 7.63 -2.64
N VAL A 113 2.98 7.75 -1.34
CA VAL A 113 2.21 8.85 -0.75
C VAL A 113 2.96 9.43 0.45
N THR A 114 2.76 10.72 0.68
CA THR A 114 3.35 11.45 1.81
C THR A 114 2.54 11.24 3.09
N ASP A 115 3.16 11.50 4.25
CA ASP A 115 2.48 11.43 5.54
C ASP A 115 1.27 12.39 5.63
N ASP A 116 1.34 13.55 4.96
CA ASP A 116 0.22 14.49 4.90
C ASP A 116 -0.98 13.89 4.13
N GLU A 117 -0.73 13.28 2.97
CA GLU A 117 -1.78 12.58 2.22
C GLU A 117 -2.37 11.42 3.03
N VAL A 118 -1.56 10.72 3.82
CA VAL A 118 -2.02 9.63 4.70
C VAL A 118 -2.96 10.13 5.78
N VAL A 119 -2.64 11.26 6.40
CA VAL A 119 -3.53 11.90 7.40
C VAL A 119 -4.88 12.27 6.78
N GLU A 120 -4.87 12.84 5.56
CA GLU A 120 -6.09 13.15 4.82
C GLU A 120 -6.89 11.88 4.48
N GLY A 121 -6.22 10.82 4.02
CA GLY A 121 -6.84 9.52 3.74
C GLY A 121 -7.47 8.86 4.97
N PHE A 122 -6.80 8.94 6.12
CA PHE A 122 -7.32 8.47 7.40
C PHE A 122 -8.61 9.20 7.78
N GLN A 123 -8.60 10.55 7.70
CA GLN A 123 -9.78 11.36 8.00
C GLN A 123 -10.91 11.10 7.00
N LEU A 124 -10.60 11.00 5.71
CA LEU A 124 -11.58 10.78 4.65
C LEU A 124 -12.39 9.50 4.93
N LEU A 125 -11.72 8.35 5.10
CA LEU A 125 -12.41 7.08 5.33
C LEU A 125 -13.20 7.09 6.66
N SER A 126 -12.65 7.72 7.70
CA SER A 126 -13.32 7.83 8.99
C SER A 126 -14.59 8.66 8.92
N GLN A 127 -14.60 9.74 8.15
CA GLN A 127 -15.72 10.67 8.02
C GLN A 127 -16.80 10.17 7.06
N THR A 128 -16.40 9.51 5.96
CA THR A 128 -17.36 9.11 4.92
C THR A 128 -17.97 7.74 5.18
N GLU A 129 -17.17 6.80 5.72
CA GLU A 129 -17.60 5.40 5.90
C GLU A 129 -17.74 5.00 7.39
N GLY A 130 -17.32 5.85 8.33
CA GLY A 130 -17.29 5.51 9.75
C GLY A 130 -16.27 4.42 10.11
N ILE A 131 -15.29 4.19 9.23
CA ILE A 131 -14.23 3.21 9.41
C ILE A 131 -12.94 3.93 9.77
N ILE A 132 -12.37 3.63 10.93
CA ILE A 132 -11.04 4.11 11.33
C ILE A 132 -10.00 3.14 10.78
N PRO A 133 -9.31 3.47 9.68
CA PRO A 133 -8.30 2.58 9.11
C PRO A 133 -7.02 2.61 9.95
N ALA A 134 -6.24 1.54 9.93
CA ALA A 134 -4.85 1.65 10.35
C ALA A 134 -4.09 2.65 9.44
N LEU A 135 -3.09 3.35 9.97
CA LEU A 135 -2.27 4.29 9.18
C LEU A 135 -1.63 3.61 7.98
N GLU A 136 -1.30 2.33 8.09
CA GLU A 136 -0.87 1.50 6.97
C GLU A 136 -1.88 1.54 5.83
N CYS A 137 -3.14 1.24 6.12
CA CYS A 137 -4.22 1.20 5.12
C CYS A 137 -4.58 2.59 4.60
N ALA A 138 -4.41 3.64 5.42
CA ALA A 138 -4.64 5.02 5.02
C ALA A 138 -3.75 5.44 3.84
N HIS A 139 -2.57 4.82 3.64
CA HIS A 139 -1.74 5.01 2.44
C HIS A 139 -2.49 4.61 1.17
N ALA A 140 -3.18 3.46 1.19
CA ALA A 140 -3.98 3.02 0.05
C ALA A 140 -5.16 3.97 -0.21
N VAL A 141 -5.84 4.43 0.85
CA VAL A 141 -6.94 5.41 0.76
C VAL A 141 -6.44 6.73 0.17
N ALA A 142 -5.29 7.23 0.63
CA ALA A 142 -4.67 8.46 0.14
C ALA A 142 -4.40 8.40 -1.38
N TRP A 143 -3.80 7.30 -1.83
CA TRP A 143 -3.54 7.10 -3.26
C TRP A 143 -4.84 7.02 -4.07
N ILE A 144 -5.84 6.26 -3.60
CA ILE A 144 -7.16 6.16 -4.27
C ILE A 144 -7.80 7.54 -4.36
N SER A 145 -7.78 8.33 -3.29
CA SER A 145 -8.32 9.69 -3.28
C SER A 145 -7.63 10.59 -4.30
N ARG A 146 -6.29 10.54 -4.37
CA ARG A 146 -5.49 11.30 -5.33
C ARG A 146 -5.81 10.94 -6.77
N GLU A 147 -5.96 9.65 -7.06
CA GLU A 147 -6.18 9.15 -8.42
C GLU A 147 -7.68 9.00 -8.79
N ALA A 148 -8.60 9.34 -7.89
CA ALA A 148 -10.04 9.08 -8.03
C ALA A 148 -10.62 9.60 -9.35
N HIS A 149 -10.16 10.78 -9.79
CA HIS A 149 -10.63 11.37 -11.05
C HIS A 149 -10.21 10.54 -12.29
N ALA A 150 -9.00 10.00 -12.28
CA ALA A 150 -8.49 9.16 -13.38
C ALA A 150 -9.14 7.76 -13.38
N MET A 151 -9.65 7.31 -12.24
CA MET A 151 -10.32 6.02 -12.08
C MET A 151 -11.86 6.11 -12.12
N GLN A 152 -12.40 7.21 -12.62
CA GLN A 152 -13.85 7.38 -12.67
C GLN A 152 -14.53 6.29 -13.52
N GLY A 153 -15.51 5.61 -12.93
CA GLY A 153 -16.24 4.50 -13.56
C GLY A 153 -15.55 3.13 -13.45
N GLN A 154 -14.39 3.06 -12.80
CA GLN A 154 -13.68 1.80 -12.52
C GLN A 154 -14.11 1.20 -11.18
N THR A 155 -14.01 -0.13 -11.09
CA THR A 155 -14.15 -0.86 -9.84
C THR A 155 -12.78 -0.98 -9.18
N VAL A 156 -12.61 -0.36 -8.01
CA VAL A 156 -11.39 -0.40 -7.22
C VAL A 156 -11.60 -1.30 -6.01
N LEU A 157 -10.80 -2.35 -5.89
CA LEU A 157 -10.79 -3.26 -4.75
C LEU A 157 -9.58 -2.94 -3.86
N MET A 158 -9.84 -2.40 -2.67
CA MET A 158 -8.79 -2.05 -1.71
C MET A 158 -8.68 -3.08 -0.59
N ASN A 159 -7.46 -3.50 -0.27
CA ASN A 159 -7.19 -4.33 0.90
C ASN A 159 -7.11 -3.48 2.18
N LEU A 160 -8.16 -3.47 2.98
CA LEU A 160 -8.18 -2.83 4.30
C LEU A 160 -7.62 -3.81 5.34
N SER A 161 -6.32 -3.96 5.39
CA SER A 161 -5.61 -5.01 6.12
C SER A 161 -5.44 -4.76 7.63
N GLY A 162 -5.85 -3.61 8.14
CA GLY A 162 -5.70 -3.27 9.56
C GLY A 162 -6.69 -2.23 10.05
N ARG A 163 -6.98 -2.29 11.36
CA ARG A 163 -7.84 -1.36 12.09
C ARG A 163 -7.01 -0.26 12.76
N GLY A 164 -7.56 0.95 12.84
CA GLY A 164 -6.86 2.15 13.29
C GLY A 164 -7.04 2.52 14.74
N ASP A 165 -7.71 1.71 15.56
CA ASP A 165 -7.86 1.98 17.00
C ASP A 165 -6.51 2.14 17.73
N LYS A 166 -5.47 1.45 17.26
CA LYS A 166 -4.09 1.61 17.74
C LYS A 166 -3.48 2.98 17.43
N ASP A 167 -3.96 3.65 16.39
CA ASP A 167 -3.36 4.88 15.84
C ASP A 167 -4.09 6.15 16.27
N VAL A 168 -5.24 6.01 16.96
CA VAL A 168 -6.10 7.14 17.33
C VAL A 168 -5.37 8.17 18.19
N ALA A 169 -4.58 7.74 19.19
CA ALA A 169 -3.83 8.66 20.04
C ALA A 169 -2.81 9.47 19.23
N GLN A 170 -2.03 8.81 18.39
CA GLN A 170 -1.07 9.47 17.48
C GLN A 170 -1.77 10.45 16.55
N MET A 171 -2.92 10.05 15.98
CA MET A 171 -3.68 10.92 15.09
C MET A 171 -4.26 12.14 15.80
N MET A 172 -4.69 12.00 17.07
CA MET A 172 -5.16 13.14 17.85
C MET A 172 -4.05 14.18 18.07
N ASP A 173 -2.83 13.74 18.37
CA ASP A 173 -1.67 14.62 18.53
C ASP A 173 -1.34 15.35 17.21
N ILE A 174 -1.25 14.61 16.11
CA ILE A 174 -0.96 15.18 14.78
C ILE A 174 -2.03 16.20 14.36
N LEU A 175 -3.30 15.90 14.60
CA LEU A 175 -4.39 16.81 14.23
C LEU A 175 -4.46 18.05 15.13
N ALA A 176 -4.07 17.94 16.40
CA ALA A 176 -3.99 19.10 17.30
C ALA A 176 -2.93 20.09 16.84
N ASP A 177 -1.80 19.64 16.33
CA ASP A 177 -0.72 20.49 15.82
C ASP A 177 -1.06 21.17 14.47
N ARG A 178 -2.15 20.77 13.81
CA ARG A 178 -2.62 21.34 12.53
C ARG A 178 -3.73 22.40 12.68
N ILE A 179 -4.21 22.63 13.92
CA ILE A 179 -5.21 23.65 14.26
C ILE A 179 -4.53 24.93 14.72
#